data_25b8283a4e54606e46a2674b7859f3db
#
_entry.id   25b8283a4e54606e46a2674b7859f3db
#
_cell.length_a   1.000
_cell.length_b   1.000
_cell.length_c   1.000
_cell.angle_alpha   90.00
_cell.angle_beta   90.00
_cell.angle_gamma   90.00
#
_symmetry.space_group_name_H-M   'P 1'
#
loop_
_entity.id
_entity.type
_entity.pdbx_description
1 polymer ?
#
loop_
_entity_poly.entity_id
_entity_poly.type
_entity_poly.pdbx_seq_one_letter_code
_entity_poly.pdbx_strand_id
1 'polypeptide(L)'
;MTKVIYPVIGRQTSLPFYLTGIGISDPEFHVTREKGLVSHQLLFTSGGEGRLIVGNEEFVQTKGSAFYLPPSVPHEYYPANGSWITNWIVFRGEFAGQMLANLGFDGFKFSPEINTQKPVQLFERILAAASDPVN
;
A
#
# COMPACT_ATOMS: atom_id res chain seq x y z
N MET A 1 7.78 -1.15 -15.12
CA MET A 1 6.49 -1.19 -15.80
C MET A 1 5.36 -1.16 -14.78
N THR A 2 4.42 -0.27 -14.98
CA THR A 2 3.27 -0.15 -14.07
C THR A 2 2.27 -1.27 -14.32
N LYS A 3 1.78 -1.88 -13.24
CA LYS A 3 0.74 -2.91 -13.30
C LYS A 3 -0.21 -2.71 -12.14
N VAL A 4 -1.49 -2.49 -12.42
CA VAL A 4 -2.49 -2.20 -11.41
C VAL A 4 -3.72 -3.07 -11.65
N ILE A 5 -4.24 -3.65 -10.57
CA ILE A 5 -5.44 -4.47 -10.60
C ILE A 5 -6.42 -3.94 -9.55
N TYR A 6 -7.64 -3.65 -9.99
CA TYR A 6 -8.75 -3.31 -9.10
C TYR A 6 -9.77 -4.45 -9.21
N PRO A 7 -9.82 -5.37 -8.22
CA PRO A 7 -10.78 -6.47 -8.26
C PRO A 7 -12.21 -5.96 -8.33
N VAL A 8 -13.06 -6.69 -9.05
CA VAL A 8 -14.49 -6.39 -9.10
C VAL A 8 -15.06 -6.61 -7.70
N ILE A 9 -15.72 -5.58 -7.15
CA ILE A 9 -16.31 -5.66 -5.82
C ILE A 9 -17.69 -6.30 -5.92
N GLY A 10 -17.88 -7.41 -5.21
CA GLY A 10 -19.12 -8.16 -5.18
C GLY A 10 -19.34 -8.79 -3.83
N ARG A 11 -19.37 -10.12 -3.78
CA ARG A 11 -19.62 -10.85 -2.52
C ARG A 11 -18.51 -10.70 -1.49
N GLN A 12 -17.30 -10.31 -1.89
CA GLN A 12 -16.19 -10.14 -0.97
C GLN A 12 -16.44 -9.08 0.08
N THR A 13 -17.43 -8.18 -0.12
CA THR A 13 -17.78 -7.18 0.89
C THR A 13 -18.30 -7.79 2.19
N SER A 14 -18.72 -9.06 2.16
CA SER A 14 -19.12 -9.78 3.36
C SER A 14 -17.94 -10.41 4.11
N LEU A 15 -16.76 -10.40 3.50
CA LEU A 15 -15.55 -10.93 4.13
C LEU A 15 -15.00 -9.96 5.15
N PRO A 16 -14.36 -10.47 6.23
CA PRO A 16 -13.70 -9.58 7.21
C PRO A 16 -12.51 -8.83 6.61
N PHE A 17 -12.00 -9.28 5.47
CA PHE A 17 -10.85 -8.69 4.79
C PHE A 17 -10.95 -8.98 3.29
N TYR A 18 -10.80 -7.96 2.45
CA TYR A 18 -10.78 -8.15 0.99
C TYR A 18 -9.99 -7.02 0.31
N LEU A 19 -9.39 -7.36 -0.84
CA LEU A 19 -8.62 -6.41 -1.64
C LEU A 19 -9.55 -5.47 -2.40
N THR A 20 -9.17 -4.19 -2.44
CA THR A 20 -9.77 -3.20 -3.33
C THR A 20 -8.81 -2.73 -4.42
N GLY A 21 -7.51 -3.04 -4.29
CA GLY A 21 -6.54 -2.76 -5.32
C GLY A 21 -5.17 -3.33 -4.97
N ILE A 22 -4.39 -3.63 -5.97
CA ILE A 22 -3.01 -4.08 -5.83
C ILE A 22 -2.25 -3.65 -7.09
N GLY A 23 -1.02 -3.20 -6.92
CA GLY A 23 -0.27 -2.75 -8.07
C GLY A 23 1.20 -2.50 -7.83
N ILE A 24 1.88 -2.32 -8.94
CA ILE A 24 3.24 -1.82 -9.03
C ILE A 24 3.17 -0.54 -9.84
N SER A 25 3.61 0.57 -9.26
CA SER A 25 3.68 1.85 -9.96
C SER A 25 5.13 2.14 -10.32
N ASP A 26 5.42 2.14 -11.61
CA ASP A 26 6.76 2.31 -12.15
C ASP A 26 6.69 3.23 -13.39
N PRO A 27 6.77 4.53 -13.23
CA PRO A 27 7.03 5.27 -12.00
C PRO A 27 5.78 5.55 -11.17
N GLU A 28 5.99 5.87 -9.90
CA GLU A 28 4.94 6.41 -9.05
C GLU A 28 4.71 7.88 -9.36
N PHE A 29 3.51 8.36 -9.10
CA PHE A 29 3.10 9.74 -9.38
C PHE A 29 2.93 10.53 -8.08
N HIS A 30 2.77 11.86 -8.22
CA HIS A 30 2.41 12.71 -7.11
C HIS A 30 0.96 12.45 -6.73
N VAL A 31 0.73 12.12 -5.47
CA VAL A 31 -0.61 11.82 -4.93
C VAL A 31 -0.84 12.69 -3.71
N THR A 32 -1.98 13.37 -3.68
CA THR A 32 -2.42 14.15 -2.52
C THR A 32 -3.84 13.70 -2.18
N ARG A 33 -4.04 13.28 -0.93
CA ARG A 33 -5.35 12.84 -0.44
C ARG A 33 -5.65 13.56 0.87
N GLU A 34 -6.33 14.67 0.76
CA GLU A 34 -6.62 15.55 1.91
C GLU A 34 -7.48 14.90 2.98
N LYS A 35 -8.23 13.87 2.60
CA LYS A 35 -9.11 13.12 3.52
C LYS A 35 -8.65 11.65 3.64
N GLY A 36 -7.47 11.33 3.11
CA GLY A 36 -7.00 9.96 3.08
C GLY A 36 -7.78 9.06 2.11
N LEU A 37 -7.57 7.78 2.23
CA LEU A 37 -8.36 6.76 1.52
C LEU A 37 -9.46 6.23 2.42
N VAL A 38 -10.50 5.66 1.82
CA VAL A 38 -11.49 4.88 2.59
C VAL A 38 -10.97 3.49 2.90
N SER A 39 -9.93 3.05 2.21
CA SER A 39 -9.28 1.75 2.40
C SER A 39 -8.01 1.89 3.22
N HIS A 40 -7.55 0.77 3.77
CA HIS A 40 -6.20 0.63 4.31
C HIS A 40 -5.21 0.55 3.15
N GLN A 41 -3.99 1.04 3.36
CA GLN A 41 -2.93 0.97 2.35
C GLN A 41 -1.62 0.51 2.96
N LEU A 42 -0.99 -0.47 2.32
CA LEU A 42 0.40 -0.85 2.54
C LEU A 42 1.17 -0.55 1.27
N LEU A 43 2.31 0.10 1.40
CA LEU A 43 3.15 0.44 0.26
C LEU A 43 4.60 0.20 0.64
N PHE A 44 5.36 -0.44 -0.26
CA PHE A 44 6.79 -0.55 -0.09
C PHE A 44 7.51 -0.10 -1.36
N THR A 45 8.73 0.41 -1.17
CA THR A 45 9.56 0.92 -2.25
C THR A 45 10.52 -0.16 -2.72
N SER A 46 10.53 -0.42 -4.02
CA SER A 46 11.45 -1.37 -4.64
C SER A 46 12.55 -0.71 -5.45
N GLY A 47 12.47 0.60 -5.69
CA GLY A 47 13.49 1.34 -6.40
C GLY A 47 13.24 2.83 -6.38
N GLY A 48 14.28 3.60 -6.65
CA GLY A 48 14.18 5.04 -6.69
C GLY A 48 14.03 5.69 -5.33
N GLU A 49 13.50 6.90 -5.34
CA GLU A 49 13.32 7.68 -4.12
C GLU A 49 12.02 8.47 -4.17
N GLY A 50 11.33 8.50 -3.06
CA GLY A 50 10.13 9.30 -2.90
C GLY A 50 10.06 9.95 -1.53
N ARG A 51 9.00 10.72 -1.33
CA ARG A 51 8.69 11.36 -0.04
C ARG A 51 7.24 11.09 0.32
N LEU A 52 7.02 10.79 1.59
CA LEU A 52 5.68 10.69 2.17
C LEU A 52 5.53 11.75 3.23
N ILE A 53 4.45 12.51 3.18
CA ILE A 53 4.13 13.54 4.18
C ILE A 53 2.84 13.11 4.88
N VAL A 54 2.91 12.97 6.20
CA VAL A 54 1.76 12.69 7.05
C VAL A 54 1.80 13.71 8.19
N GLY A 55 0.77 14.53 8.28
CA GLY A 55 0.78 15.65 9.21
C GLY A 55 1.89 16.61 8.84
N ASN A 56 2.75 16.92 9.81
CA ASN A 56 3.91 17.81 9.61
C ASN A 56 5.22 17.04 9.45
N GLU A 57 5.16 15.72 9.31
CA GLU A 57 6.36 14.89 9.21
C GLU A 57 6.57 14.40 7.80
N GLU A 58 7.83 14.38 7.39
CA GLU A 58 8.25 13.88 6.09
C GLU A 58 9.05 12.59 6.28
N PHE A 59 8.72 11.57 5.48
CA PHE A 59 9.35 10.26 5.55
C PHE A 59 9.99 9.94 4.20
N VAL A 60 11.30 9.72 4.21
CA VAL A 60 12.05 9.40 2.98
C VAL A 60 11.81 7.96 2.60
N GLN A 61 11.40 7.76 1.36
CA GLN A 61 11.13 6.44 0.79
C GLN A 61 12.29 6.04 -0.11
N THR A 62 12.99 4.98 0.27
CA THR A 62 14.05 4.38 -0.53
C THR A 62 13.84 2.88 -0.57
N LYS A 63 14.61 2.18 -1.41
CA LYS A 63 14.49 0.73 -1.53
C LYS A 63 14.51 0.06 -0.16
N GLY A 64 13.49 -0.72 0.14
CA GLY A 64 13.32 -1.42 1.41
C GLY A 64 12.43 -0.68 2.40
N SER A 65 12.08 0.58 2.16
CA SER A 65 11.15 1.28 3.05
C SER A 65 9.71 0.84 2.80
N ALA A 66 8.90 0.95 3.83
CA ALA A 66 7.48 0.61 3.76
C ALA A 66 6.66 1.50 4.67
N PHE A 67 5.40 1.70 4.32
CA PHE A 67 4.48 2.39 5.22
C PHE A 67 3.09 1.76 5.18
N TYR A 68 2.39 1.93 6.28
CA TYR A 68 0.99 1.57 6.42
C TYR A 68 0.17 2.82 6.76
N LEU A 69 -0.90 3.04 6.00
CA LEU A 69 -1.85 4.13 6.23
C LEU A 69 -3.22 3.55 6.56
N PRO A 70 -3.75 3.83 7.78
CA PRO A 70 -5.14 3.51 8.08
C PRO A 70 -6.11 4.31 7.21
N PRO A 71 -7.38 3.92 7.13
CA PRO A 71 -8.39 4.74 6.46
C PRO A 71 -8.47 6.15 7.04
N SER A 72 -8.76 7.10 6.18
CA SER A 72 -9.02 8.50 6.54
C SER A 72 -7.84 9.26 7.13
N VAL A 73 -6.62 8.79 6.92
CA VAL A 73 -5.42 9.53 7.31
C VAL A 73 -4.96 10.38 6.13
N PRO A 74 -5.02 11.71 6.24
CA PRO A 74 -4.55 12.59 5.18
C PRO A 74 -3.06 12.38 4.91
N HIS A 75 -2.69 12.38 3.64
CA HIS A 75 -1.30 12.18 3.26
C HIS A 75 -1.02 12.71 1.87
N GLU A 76 0.28 12.89 1.61
CA GLU A 76 0.79 13.26 0.30
C GLU A 76 2.06 12.44 0.06
N TYR A 77 2.25 11.95 -1.16
CA TYR A 77 3.54 11.38 -1.53
C TYR A 77 3.88 11.71 -2.98
N TYR A 78 5.16 11.76 -3.27
CA TYR A 78 5.65 12.14 -4.59
C TYR A 78 7.05 11.58 -4.83
N PRO A 79 7.42 11.35 -6.12
CA PRO A 79 8.79 10.96 -6.45
C PRO A 79 9.76 12.09 -6.19
N ALA A 80 10.99 11.74 -5.78
CA ALA A 80 12.07 12.67 -5.55
C ALA A 80 13.32 12.12 -6.24
N ASN A 81 14.14 13.03 -6.81
CA ASN A 81 15.40 12.65 -7.44
C ASN A 81 15.27 11.57 -8.52
N GLY A 82 14.27 11.69 -9.38
CA GLY A 82 14.05 10.78 -10.50
C GLY A 82 12.86 9.86 -10.30
N SER A 83 12.95 8.64 -10.79
CA SER A 83 11.87 7.66 -10.69
C SER A 83 11.75 7.10 -9.29
N TRP A 84 10.53 6.77 -8.92
CA TRP A 84 10.22 6.06 -7.67
C TRP A 84 9.33 4.89 -8.04
N ILE A 85 9.70 3.69 -7.61
CA ILE A 85 8.97 2.48 -7.92
C ILE A 85 8.36 1.95 -6.64
N THR A 86 7.03 1.83 -6.63
CA THR A 86 6.26 1.40 -5.46
C THR A 86 5.51 0.13 -5.75
N ASN A 87 5.28 -0.65 -4.70
CA ASN A 87 4.45 -1.84 -4.70
C ASN A 87 3.43 -1.63 -3.60
N TRP A 88 2.16 -1.67 -3.93
CA TRP A 88 1.13 -1.28 -2.98
C TRP A 88 -0.07 -2.21 -3.04
N ILE A 89 -0.75 -2.29 -1.91
CA ILE A 89 -1.98 -3.05 -1.74
C ILE A 89 -2.94 -2.18 -0.94
N VAL A 90 -4.17 -2.10 -1.40
CA VAL A 90 -5.26 -1.42 -0.68
C VAL A 90 -6.35 -2.44 -0.41
N PHE A 91 -6.93 -2.37 0.78
CA PHE A 91 -7.85 -3.40 1.24
C PHE A 91 -8.86 -2.81 2.22
N ARG A 92 -9.96 -3.53 2.39
CA ARG A 92 -11.05 -3.17 3.28
C ARG A 92 -11.56 -4.42 3.99
N GLY A 93 -12.56 -4.26 4.82
CA GLY A 93 -13.22 -5.33 5.53
C GLY A 93 -13.63 -4.88 6.91
N GLU A 94 -14.70 -5.46 7.41
CA GLU A 94 -15.29 -5.05 8.69
C GLU A 94 -14.31 -5.21 9.85
N PHE A 95 -13.46 -6.24 9.81
CA PHE A 95 -12.50 -6.50 10.87
C PHE A 95 -11.05 -6.21 10.49
N ALA A 96 -10.83 -5.55 9.32
CA ALA A 96 -9.46 -5.31 8.86
C ALA A 96 -8.65 -4.47 9.85
N GLY A 97 -9.24 -3.41 10.40
CA GLY A 97 -8.57 -2.57 11.39
C GLY A 97 -8.20 -3.32 12.65
N GLN A 98 -9.12 -4.16 13.14
CA GLN A 98 -8.86 -4.95 14.35
C GLN A 98 -7.77 -5.99 14.12
N MET A 99 -7.80 -6.66 12.95
CA MET A 99 -6.76 -7.63 12.60
C MET A 99 -5.39 -6.96 12.55
N LEU A 100 -5.32 -5.78 11.94
CA LEU A 100 -4.06 -5.04 11.86
C LEU A 100 -3.59 -4.57 13.22
N ALA A 101 -4.49 -4.07 14.06
CA ALA A 101 -4.15 -3.66 15.43
C ALA A 101 -3.58 -4.83 16.22
N ASN A 102 -4.15 -6.01 16.08
CA ASN A 102 -3.65 -7.22 16.74
C ASN A 102 -2.25 -7.62 16.25
N LEU A 103 -1.89 -7.21 15.04
CA LEU A 103 -0.57 -7.44 14.47
C LEU A 103 0.40 -6.29 14.72
N GLY A 104 -0.02 -5.28 15.51
CA GLY A 104 0.80 -4.13 15.82
C GLY A 104 0.62 -2.93 14.88
N PHE A 105 -0.34 -2.98 13.96
CA PHE A 105 -0.63 -1.89 13.02
C PHE A 105 -1.86 -1.10 13.48
N ASP A 106 -1.75 -0.44 14.61
CA ASP A 106 -2.86 0.30 15.24
C ASP A 106 -2.84 1.79 14.93
N GLY A 107 -2.19 2.18 13.85
CA GLY A 107 -2.10 3.57 13.38
C GLY A 107 -1.14 3.63 12.21
N PHE A 108 -0.86 4.85 11.75
CA PHE A 108 0.16 5.05 10.73
C PHE A 108 1.49 4.47 11.19
N LYS A 109 2.15 3.74 10.30
CA LYS A 109 3.50 3.21 10.55
C LYS A 109 4.39 3.40 9.36
N PHE A 110 5.64 3.76 9.64
CA PHE A 110 6.70 3.83 8.65
C PHE A 110 7.89 3.01 9.12
N SER A 111 8.45 2.22 8.20
CA SER A 111 9.70 1.51 8.43
C SER A 111 10.70 1.90 7.36
N PRO A 112 11.88 2.44 7.72
CA PRO A 112 12.88 2.85 6.73
C PRO A 112 13.51 1.66 6.02
N GLU A 113 13.49 0.49 6.64
CA GLU A 113 14.07 -0.71 6.04
C GLU A 113 13.35 -1.94 6.60
N ILE A 114 12.75 -2.70 5.69
CA ILE A 114 12.15 -3.99 6.02
C ILE A 114 12.99 -5.09 5.38
N ASN A 115 12.95 -6.29 5.96
CA ASN A 115 13.44 -7.46 5.24
C ASN A 115 12.45 -7.72 4.11
N THR A 116 12.83 -7.33 2.89
CA THR A 116 11.91 -7.29 1.76
C THR A 116 11.66 -8.65 1.13
N GLN A 117 12.43 -9.67 1.47
CA GLN A 117 12.32 -10.96 0.78
C GLN A 117 10.94 -11.59 0.94
N LYS A 118 10.47 -11.75 2.17
CA LYS A 118 9.16 -12.35 2.43
C LYS A 118 7.99 -11.45 1.99
N PRO A 119 7.98 -10.16 2.32
CA PRO A 119 6.92 -9.27 1.86
C PRO A 119 6.81 -9.18 0.34
N VAL A 120 7.94 -9.12 -0.37
CA VAL A 120 7.93 -9.08 -1.84
C VAL A 120 7.36 -10.36 -2.41
N GLN A 121 7.79 -11.51 -1.91
CA GLN A 121 7.26 -12.81 -2.37
C GLN A 121 5.76 -12.91 -2.12
N LEU A 122 5.30 -12.50 -0.95
CA LEU A 122 3.88 -12.52 -0.62
C LEU A 122 3.11 -11.58 -1.54
N PHE A 123 3.62 -10.38 -1.77
CA PHE A 123 3.01 -9.41 -2.67
C PHE A 123 2.86 -9.98 -4.09
N GLU A 124 3.92 -10.60 -4.63
CA GLU A 124 3.89 -11.19 -5.95
C GLU A 124 2.86 -12.32 -6.05
N ARG A 125 2.74 -13.12 -5.00
CA ARG A 125 1.74 -14.20 -4.95
C ARG A 125 0.32 -13.64 -4.91
N ILE A 126 0.08 -12.59 -4.15
CA ILE A 126 -1.22 -11.93 -4.09
C ILE A 126 -1.55 -11.31 -5.44
N LEU A 127 -0.58 -10.63 -6.06
CA LEU A 127 -0.76 -10.03 -7.38
C LEU A 127 -1.09 -11.09 -8.44
N ALA A 128 -0.39 -12.21 -8.43
CA ALA A 128 -0.66 -13.31 -9.35
C ALA A 128 -2.07 -13.88 -9.16
N ALA A 129 -2.48 -14.09 -7.91
CA ALA A 129 -3.81 -14.59 -7.59
C ALA A 129 -4.90 -13.60 -8.03
N ALA A 130 -4.69 -12.30 -7.80
CA ALA A 130 -5.63 -11.27 -8.20
C ALA A 130 -5.74 -11.15 -9.73
N SER A 131 -4.69 -11.53 -10.46
CA SER A 131 -4.66 -11.52 -11.92
C SER A 131 -5.35 -12.74 -12.55
N ASP A 132 -5.62 -13.78 -11.76
CA ASP A 132 -6.21 -15.02 -12.26
C ASP A 132 -7.72 -14.81 -12.47
N PRO A 133 -8.22 -14.99 -13.70
CA PRO A 133 -9.65 -14.76 -13.98
C PRO A 133 -10.58 -15.78 -13.29
N VAL A 134 -10.03 -16.87 -12.76
CA VAL A 134 -10.81 -17.88 -12.04
C VAL A 134 -11.01 -17.52 -10.58
N ASN A 135 -10.20 -16.60 -10.07
CA ASN A 135 -10.33 -16.08 -8.72
C ASN A 135 -11.27 -14.86 -8.73
#